data_31b63503c2cddae62020e4a2acd634ea
#
_entry.id   31b63503c2cddae62020e4a2acd634ea
#
_cell.length_a   1.000
_cell.length_b   1.000
_cell.length_c   1.000
_cell.angle_alpha   90.00
_cell.angle_beta   90.00
_cell.angle_gamma   90.00
#
_symmetry.space_group_name_H-M   'P 1'
#
loop_
_entity.id
_entity.type
_entity.pdbx_description
1 polymer ?
#
loop_
_entity_poly.entity_id
_entity_poly.type
_entity_poly.pdbx_seq_one_letter_code
_entity_poly.pdbx_strand_id
1 'polypeptide(L)'
;MRKISIITLIFSVIASSFAIANEVNVFNARHYKADSELYSKFTNMTGIKVNLINGKSGALEKRIISEGADSSADLYITADAGRCGAMDAKGALQGGLTSAAIKDAVPKSFRTNKWVGIAKRARIINYSPERVTGAELSGMTYEGLADPKWKGRLVIRKSSNIYNKSLVASLIENNGKKLQLLGQRE
;
A
#
# COMPACT_ATOMS: atom_id res chain seq x y z
N MET A 1 -4.15 -72.05 -6.38
CA MET A 1 -3.85 -71.10 -7.43
C MET A 1 -4.86 -69.94 -7.33
N ARG A 2 -4.48 -68.71 -7.15
CA ARG A 2 -5.17 -67.42 -7.04
C ARG A 2 -4.90 -66.66 -5.72
N LYS A 3 -3.68 -66.21 -5.54
CA LYS A 3 -3.34 -65.23 -4.50
C LYS A 3 -2.35 -64.17 -5.04
N ILE A 4 -2.59 -63.64 -6.22
CA ILE A 4 -1.79 -62.55 -6.81
C ILE A 4 -2.77 -61.62 -7.50
N SER A 5 -3.44 -60.71 -6.82
CA SER A 5 -4.16 -59.61 -7.48
C SER A 5 -4.65 -58.50 -6.53
N ILE A 6 -4.19 -58.43 -5.29
CA ILE A 6 -4.66 -57.36 -4.37
C ILE A 6 -3.59 -56.31 -4.03
N ILE A 7 -2.33 -56.52 -4.39
CA ILE A 7 -1.24 -55.60 -4.01
C ILE A 7 -1.04 -54.48 -5.04
N THR A 8 -1.56 -54.57 -6.26
CA THR A 8 -1.36 -53.57 -7.32
C THR A 8 -2.31 -52.38 -7.27
N LEU A 9 -3.34 -52.38 -6.42
CA LEU A 9 -4.36 -51.36 -6.38
C LEU A 9 -4.15 -50.28 -5.29
N ILE A 10 -3.15 -50.43 -4.43
CA ILE A 10 -2.91 -49.51 -3.30
C ILE A 10 -1.84 -48.42 -3.62
N PHE A 11 -1.14 -48.55 -4.73
CA PHE A 11 -0.06 -47.64 -5.07
C PHE A 11 -0.48 -46.46 -5.97
N SER A 12 -1.77 -46.37 -6.35
CA SER A 12 -2.27 -45.31 -7.28
C SER A 12 -2.96 -44.10 -6.63
N VAL A 13 -2.97 -44.00 -5.30
CA VAL A 13 -3.75 -42.93 -4.62
C VAL A 13 -2.91 -41.90 -3.90
N ILE A 14 -1.57 -41.92 -3.97
CA ILE A 14 -0.70 -40.95 -3.30
C ILE A 14 0.02 -40.04 -4.31
N ALA A 15 -0.53 -39.83 -5.47
CA ALA A 15 -0.22 -38.65 -6.28
C ALA A 15 -1.27 -37.58 -5.96
N SER A 16 -1.44 -37.19 -4.69
CA SER A 16 -2.03 -35.92 -4.33
C SER A 16 -1.07 -34.87 -4.87
N SER A 17 -1.34 -34.40 -6.08
CA SER A 17 -0.75 -33.22 -6.65
C SER A 17 -0.89 -32.13 -5.60
N PHE A 18 0.19 -31.75 -4.93
CA PHE A 18 0.26 -30.46 -4.31
C PHE A 18 0.02 -29.48 -5.47
N ALA A 19 -1.21 -29.02 -5.62
CA ALA A 19 -1.51 -27.90 -6.47
C ALA A 19 -0.74 -26.71 -5.86
N ILE A 20 0.50 -26.54 -6.31
CA ILE A 20 1.22 -25.29 -6.07
C ILE A 20 0.31 -24.25 -6.70
N ALA A 21 -0.18 -23.32 -5.90
CA ALA A 21 -0.97 -22.21 -6.41
C ALA A 21 -0.14 -21.51 -7.47
N ASN A 22 -0.43 -21.76 -8.75
CA ASN A 22 0.28 -21.17 -9.87
C ASN A 22 -0.21 -19.75 -10.16
N GLU A 23 -0.89 -19.14 -9.18
CA GLU A 23 -1.40 -17.78 -9.31
C GLU A 23 -1.37 -17.04 -7.98
N VAL A 24 -1.29 -15.71 -8.08
CA VAL A 24 -1.39 -14.78 -6.95
C VAL A 24 -2.41 -13.70 -7.27
N ASN A 25 -3.33 -13.45 -6.34
CA ASN A 25 -4.39 -12.47 -6.44
C ASN A 25 -3.95 -11.15 -5.80
N VAL A 26 -3.74 -10.13 -6.61
CA VAL A 26 -3.28 -8.81 -6.17
C VAL A 26 -4.45 -7.83 -6.18
N PHE A 27 -4.90 -7.42 -5.01
CA PHE A 27 -5.87 -6.34 -4.85
C PHE A 27 -5.13 -5.01 -4.98
N ASN A 28 -5.32 -4.34 -6.12
CA ASN A 28 -4.49 -3.22 -6.54
C ASN A 28 -5.28 -1.90 -6.57
N ALA A 29 -4.88 -0.98 -5.71
CA ALA A 29 -5.42 0.38 -5.68
C ALA A 29 -4.50 1.41 -6.38
N ARG A 30 -3.48 0.94 -7.10
CA ARG A 30 -2.58 1.76 -7.92
C ARG A 30 -2.99 1.65 -9.40
N HIS A 31 -2.67 2.67 -10.18
CA HIS A 31 -3.07 2.76 -11.59
C HIS A 31 -1.89 3.15 -12.51
N TYR A 32 -0.70 2.63 -12.21
CA TYR A 32 0.48 2.92 -13.04
C TYR A 32 0.67 1.86 -14.11
N LYS A 33 0.79 2.27 -15.37
CA LYS A 33 1.05 1.36 -16.50
C LYS A 33 2.33 0.56 -16.32
N ALA A 34 3.37 1.16 -15.73
CA ALA A 34 4.63 0.50 -15.45
C ALA A 34 4.51 -0.72 -14.52
N ASP A 35 3.48 -0.75 -13.65
CA ASP A 35 3.27 -1.89 -12.76
C ASP A 35 2.92 -3.16 -13.56
N SER A 36 2.27 -3.06 -14.72
CA SER A 36 1.92 -4.22 -15.57
C SER A 36 3.14 -4.94 -16.11
N GLU A 37 4.19 -4.21 -16.44
CA GLU A 37 5.45 -4.78 -16.93
C GLU A 37 6.15 -5.59 -15.83
N LEU A 38 6.10 -5.11 -14.58
CA LEU A 38 6.65 -5.81 -13.42
C LEU A 38 5.91 -7.13 -13.16
N TYR A 39 4.59 -7.14 -13.26
CA TYR A 39 3.79 -8.36 -13.10
C TYR A 39 4.07 -9.37 -14.22
N SER A 40 4.16 -8.90 -15.47
CA SER A 40 4.53 -9.75 -16.60
C SER A 40 5.93 -10.35 -16.42
N LYS A 41 6.90 -9.53 -15.98
CA LYS A 41 8.26 -10.01 -15.70
C LYS A 41 8.27 -11.06 -14.59
N PHE A 42 7.52 -10.85 -13.52
CA PHE A 42 7.39 -11.83 -12.45
C PHE A 42 6.82 -13.16 -12.97
N THR A 43 5.72 -13.11 -13.71
CA THR A 43 5.11 -14.31 -14.31
C THR A 43 6.08 -15.05 -15.23
N ASN A 44 6.80 -14.31 -16.09
CA ASN A 44 7.78 -14.92 -17.00
C ASN A 44 8.95 -15.58 -16.26
N MET A 45 9.35 -15.05 -15.11
CA MET A 45 10.46 -15.58 -14.32
C MET A 45 10.07 -16.76 -13.44
N THR A 46 8.84 -16.82 -12.99
CA THR A 46 8.40 -17.78 -11.96
C THR A 46 7.38 -18.80 -12.45
N GLY A 47 6.71 -18.54 -13.56
CA GLY A 47 5.54 -19.30 -14.02
C GLY A 47 4.27 -18.99 -13.21
N ILE A 48 4.33 -18.13 -12.18
CA ILE A 48 3.18 -17.79 -11.33
C ILE A 48 2.39 -16.68 -12.00
N LYS A 49 1.10 -16.93 -12.25
CA LYS A 49 0.21 -15.94 -12.85
C LYS A 49 -0.19 -14.88 -11.83
N VAL A 50 -0.19 -13.61 -12.25
CA VAL A 50 -0.68 -12.50 -11.43
C VAL A 50 -2.10 -12.12 -11.87
N ASN A 51 -3.07 -12.29 -10.98
CA ASN A 51 -4.45 -11.86 -11.17
C ASN A 51 -4.65 -10.49 -10.51
N LEU A 52 -4.94 -9.46 -11.28
CA LEU A 52 -5.13 -8.10 -10.77
C LEU A 52 -6.61 -7.80 -10.54
N ILE A 53 -6.97 -7.50 -9.31
CA ILE A 53 -8.27 -6.99 -8.91
C ILE A 53 -8.11 -5.49 -8.63
N ASN A 54 -8.39 -4.67 -9.64
CA ASN A 54 -8.25 -3.22 -9.54
C ASN A 54 -9.46 -2.57 -8.86
N GLY A 55 -9.21 -1.57 -7.99
CA GLY A 55 -10.29 -0.87 -7.32
C GLY A 55 -9.85 0.34 -6.51
N LYS A 56 -10.83 1.07 -5.96
CA LYS A 56 -10.55 2.15 -5.01
C LYS A 56 -10.08 1.55 -3.68
N SER A 57 -9.03 2.10 -3.08
CA SER A 57 -8.46 1.59 -1.82
C SER A 57 -9.53 1.27 -0.76
N GLY A 58 -10.44 2.20 -0.49
CA GLY A 58 -11.47 1.98 0.54
C GLY A 58 -12.47 0.87 0.22
N ALA A 59 -12.73 0.58 -1.06
CA ALA A 59 -13.60 -0.53 -1.46
C ALA A 59 -12.87 -1.88 -1.28
N LEU A 60 -11.61 -1.96 -1.73
CA LEU A 60 -10.79 -3.16 -1.57
C LEU A 60 -10.52 -3.47 -0.10
N GLU A 61 -10.22 -2.45 0.72
CA GLU A 61 -10.04 -2.58 2.18
C GLU A 61 -11.30 -3.14 2.86
N LYS A 62 -12.46 -2.57 2.54
CA LYS A 62 -13.74 -3.08 3.08
C LYS A 62 -13.98 -4.54 2.69
N ARG A 63 -13.69 -4.89 1.44
CA ARG A 63 -13.84 -6.24 0.94
C ARG A 63 -12.94 -7.22 1.69
N ILE A 64 -11.63 -6.94 1.79
CA ILE A 64 -10.67 -7.76 2.54
C ILE A 64 -11.12 -7.97 3.99
N ILE A 65 -11.56 -6.89 4.66
CA ILE A 65 -12.00 -6.95 6.05
C ILE A 65 -13.28 -7.78 6.19
N SER A 66 -14.25 -7.64 5.26
CA SER A 66 -15.52 -8.37 5.33
C SER A 66 -15.37 -9.85 4.99
N GLU A 67 -14.45 -10.19 4.11
CA GLU A 67 -14.14 -11.57 3.74
C GLU A 67 -13.28 -12.27 4.82
N GLY A 68 -12.46 -11.50 5.56
CA GLY A 68 -11.63 -12.03 6.66
C GLY A 68 -10.68 -13.11 6.19
N ALA A 69 -10.71 -14.27 6.84
CA ALA A 69 -9.86 -15.42 6.51
C ALA A 69 -10.19 -16.06 5.15
N ASP A 70 -11.40 -15.84 4.65
CA ASP A 70 -11.85 -16.36 3.35
C ASP A 70 -11.54 -15.40 2.18
N SER A 71 -10.83 -14.31 2.46
CA SER A 71 -10.44 -13.36 1.40
C SER A 71 -9.55 -14.01 0.37
N SER A 72 -9.90 -13.79 -0.90
CA SER A 72 -9.08 -14.24 -2.03
C SER A 72 -7.85 -13.35 -2.28
N ALA A 73 -7.65 -12.29 -1.49
CA ALA A 73 -6.52 -11.39 -1.65
C ALA A 73 -5.24 -11.97 -1.05
N ASP A 74 -4.27 -12.34 -1.88
CA ASP A 74 -2.92 -12.71 -1.44
C ASP A 74 -2.07 -11.47 -1.13
N LEU A 75 -2.20 -10.43 -1.95
CA LEU A 75 -1.50 -9.16 -1.78
C LEU A 75 -2.45 -7.97 -1.92
N TYR A 76 -2.22 -6.95 -1.10
CA TYR A 76 -2.90 -5.66 -1.23
C TYR A 76 -1.89 -4.54 -1.49
N ILE A 77 -2.03 -3.86 -2.62
CA ILE A 77 -1.18 -2.73 -3.01
C ILE A 77 -1.96 -1.43 -2.93
N THR A 78 -1.47 -0.51 -2.14
CA THR A 78 -2.11 0.79 -1.90
C THR A 78 -1.10 1.94 -1.90
N ALA A 79 -1.61 3.16 -1.82
CA ALA A 79 -0.82 4.39 -1.94
C ALA A 79 -0.67 5.10 -0.61
N ASP A 80 -0.07 4.63 0.36
CA ASP A 80 0.28 5.32 1.62
C ASP A 80 0.41 4.33 2.77
N ALA A 81 1.49 4.42 3.53
CA ALA A 81 1.76 3.56 4.67
C ALA A 81 0.68 3.65 5.76
N GLY A 82 0.03 4.81 5.92
CA GLY A 82 -1.08 4.96 6.87
C GLY A 82 -2.27 4.03 6.59
N ARG A 83 -2.49 3.65 5.34
CA ARG A 83 -3.50 2.63 5.00
C ARG A 83 -3.07 1.24 5.43
N CYS A 84 -1.81 0.90 5.21
CA CYS A 84 -1.27 -0.39 5.67
C CYS A 84 -1.35 -0.49 7.21
N GLY A 85 -0.97 0.58 7.93
CA GLY A 85 -1.11 0.63 9.38
C GLY A 85 -2.56 0.50 9.86
N ALA A 86 -3.51 1.12 9.16
CA ALA A 86 -4.93 0.99 9.49
C ALA A 86 -5.48 -0.43 9.24
N MET A 87 -5.02 -1.12 8.20
CA MET A 87 -5.36 -2.52 7.92
C MET A 87 -4.74 -3.46 8.95
N ASP A 88 -3.49 -3.19 9.36
CA ASP A 88 -2.80 -3.93 10.41
C ASP A 88 -3.52 -3.80 11.77
N ALA A 89 -3.91 -2.59 12.15
CA ALA A 89 -4.67 -2.33 13.38
C ALA A 89 -6.03 -3.05 13.44
N LYS A 90 -6.59 -3.41 12.27
CA LYS A 90 -7.82 -4.21 12.15
C LYS A 90 -7.56 -5.72 12.05
N GLY A 91 -6.31 -6.16 12.17
CA GLY A 91 -5.95 -7.57 12.04
C GLY A 91 -6.11 -8.15 10.63
N ALA A 92 -6.22 -7.31 9.61
CA ALA A 92 -6.48 -7.72 8.23
C ALA A 92 -5.21 -8.03 7.41
N LEU A 93 -4.04 -7.96 8.03
CA LEU A 93 -2.76 -8.28 7.41
C LEU A 93 -2.10 -9.47 8.10
N GLN A 94 -1.69 -10.45 7.30
CA GLN A 94 -0.92 -11.59 7.77
C GLN A 94 0.54 -11.18 8.01
N GLY A 95 1.16 -11.71 9.06
CA GLY A 95 2.59 -11.56 9.32
C GLY A 95 3.46 -12.49 8.50
N GLY A 96 4.78 -12.36 8.64
CA GLY A 96 5.72 -13.30 8.02
C GLY A 96 6.54 -12.72 6.86
N LEU A 97 6.48 -11.41 6.60
CA LEU A 97 7.36 -10.74 5.64
C LEU A 97 8.83 -10.73 6.13
N THR A 98 9.52 -11.84 5.93
CA THR A 98 10.90 -12.05 6.46
C THR A 98 11.97 -12.18 5.38
N SER A 99 11.66 -11.95 4.12
CA SER A 99 12.63 -12.04 3.01
C SER A 99 13.89 -11.21 3.28
N ALA A 100 15.07 -11.83 3.13
CA ALA A 100 16.35 -11.14 3.20
C ALA A 100 16.43 -10.00 2.19
N ALA A 101 16.01 -10.24 0.94
CA ALA A 101 16.00 -9.22 -0.12
C ALA A 101 15.18 -7.98 0.27
N ILE A 102 14.04 -8.15 0.94
CA ILE A 102 13.24 -7.03 1.45
C ILE A 102 14.00 -6.30 2.57
N LYS A 103 14.63 -7.04 3.48
CA LYS A 103 15.37 -6.44 4.59
C LYS A 103 16.56 -5.61 4.10
N ASP A 104 17.22 -6.06 3.07
CA ASP A 104 18.40 -5.39 2.49
C ASP A 104 18.00 -4.18 1.64
N ALA A 105 16.89 -4.28 0.89
CA ALA A 105 16.46 -3.24 -0.03
C ALA A 105 15.63 -2.12 0.63
N VAL A 106 14.90 -2.42 1.74
CA VAL A 106 13.94 -1.48 2.35
C VAL A 106 14.34 -1.17 3.79
N PRO A 107 14.62 0.11 4.13
CA PRO A 107 14.95 0.51 5.50
C PRO A 107 13.87 0.09 6.51
N LYS A 108 14.29 -0.21 7.74
CA LYS A 108 13.39 -0.67 8.83
C LYS A 108 12.21 0.28 9.09
N SER A 109 12.40 1.59 8.90
CA SER A 109 11.34 2.60 9.06
C SER A 109 10.22 2.52 7.99
N PHE A 110 10.45 1.81 6.89
CA PHE A 110 9.48 1.67 5.79
C PHE A 110 8.95 0.24 5.62
N ARG A 111 9.11 -0.61 6.62
CA ARG A 111 8.59 -1.97 6.63
C ARG A 111 8.26 -2.46 8.03
N THR A 112 7.32 -3.39 8.08
CA THR A 112 7.06 -4.23 9.28
C THR A 112 7.17 -5.70 8.87
N ASN A 113 6.75 -6.60 9.73
CA ASN A 113 6.58 -8.01 9.34
C ASN A 113 5.28 -8.29 8.56
N LYS A 114 4.45 -7.27 8.29
CA LYS A 114 3.14 -7.40 7.64
C LYS A 114 3.00 -6.54 6.39
N TRP A 115 3.79 -5.50 6.23
CA TRP A 115 3.77 -4.66 5.04
C TRP A 115 5.15 -4.07 4.73
N VAL A 116 5.33 -3.66 3.49
CA VAL A 116 6.56 -3.06 2.98
C VAL A 116 6.27 -1.88 2.06
N GLY A 117 7.03 -0.80 2.23
CA GLY A 117 7.00 0.36 1.32
C GLY A 117 7.83 0.07 0.07
N ILE A 118 7.17 0.03 -1.09
CA ILE A 118 7.82 -0.23 -2.38
C ILE A 118 8.25 1.04 -3.13
N ALA A 119 7.79 2.22 -2.66
CA ALA A 119 8.18 3.50 -3.21
C ALA A 119 8.03 4.60 -2.16
N LYS A 120 8.89 5.60 -2.20
CA LYS A 120 8.75 6.81 -1.38
C LYS A 120 8.59 8.04 -2.27
N ARG A 121 7.89 9.05 -1.76
CA ARG A 121 7.67 10.32 -2.44
C ARG A 121 7.82 11.48 -1.47
N ALA A 122 8.38 12.59 -1.93
CA ALA A 122 8.34 13.85 -1.19
C ALA A 122 7.01 14.56 -1.45
N ARG A 123 6.46 15.21 -0.43
CA ARG A 123 5.43 16.23 -0.59
C ARG A 123 6.11 17.58 -0.64
N ILE A 124 5.82 18.33 -1.66
CA ILE A 124 6.42 19.63 -1.90
C ILE A 124 5.34 20.67 -2.15
N ILE A 125 5.66 21.94 -1.87
CA ILE A 125 4.83 23.08 -2.25
C ILE A 125 5.06 23.32 -3.75
N ASN A 126 3.99 23.28 -4.53
CA ASN A 126 4.00 23.63 -5.94
C ASN A 126 3.30 24.97 -6.10
N TYR A 127 3.75 25.78 -7.05
CA TYR A 127 3.16 27.08 -7.32
C TYR A 127 3.06 27.35 -8.81
N SER A 128 2.16 28.28 -9.19
CA SER A 128 2.10 28.82 -10.55
C SER A 128 3.02 30.06 -10.62
N PRO A 129 4.03 30.06 -11.49
CA PRO A 129 4.95 31.22 -11.63
C PRO A 129 4.25 32.45 -12.13
N GLU A 130 3.08 32.34 -12.75
CA GLU A 130 2.23 33.44 -13.17
C GLU A 130 1.54 34.18 -12.01
N ARG A 131 1.42 33.51 -10.84
CA ARG A 131 0.65 34.01 -9.69
C ARG A 131 1.49 34.27 -8.45
N VAL A 132 2.62 33.59 -8.33
CA VAL A 132 3.50 33.66 -7.17
C VAL A 132 4.94 33.62 -7.67
N THR A 133 5.77 34.51 -7.16
CA THR A 133 7.18 34.55 -7.50
C THR A 133 7.99 33.59 -6.62
N GLY A 134 9.13 33.11 -7.14
CA GLY A 134 10.08 32.32 -6.33
C GLY A 134 10.58 33.10 -5.09
N ALA A 135 10.68 34.40 -5.18
CA ALA A 135 11.09 35.28 -4.07
C ALA A 135 10.05 35.26 -2.93
N GLU A 136 8.74 35.24 -3.24
CA GLU A 136 7.68 35.13 -2.24
C GLU A 136 7.73 33.81 -1.47
N LEU A 137 8.32 32.76 -2.08
CA LEU A 137 8.43 31.43 -1.52
C LEU A 137 9.78 31.11 -0.89
N SER A 138 10.71 32.06 -0.91
CA SER A 138 12.03 31.87 -0.31
C SER A 138 11.91 31.54 1.17
N GLY A 139 12.48 30.41 1.60
CA GLY A 139 12.38 29.93 2.99
C GLY A 139 10.99 29.45 3.40
N MET A 140 10.05 29.27 2.45
CA MET A 140 8.68 28.80 2.76
C MET A 140 8.68 27.39 3.34
N THR A 141 7.96 27.25 4.44
CA THR A 141 7.62 25.97 5.05
C THR A 141 6.12 25.69 4.93
N TYR A 142 5.69 24.50 5.30
CA TYR A 142 4.25 24.19 5.36
C TYR A 142 3.53 25.05 6.40
N GLU A 143 4.18 25.35 7.53
CA GLU A 143 3.67 26.21 8.59
C GLU A 143 3.50 27.65 8.10
N GLY A 144 4.41 28.11 7.25
CA GLY A 144 4.35 29.44 6.64
C GLY A 144 3.14 29.65 5.72
N LEU A 145 2.50 28.57 5.25
CA LEU A 145 1.26 28.65 4.50
C LEU A 145 0.04 29.07 5.35
N ALA A 146 0.17 29.09 6.68
CA ALA A 146 -0.86 29.61 7.58
C ALA A 146 -0.87 31.15 7.66
N ASP A 147 0.10 31.85 7.06
CA ASP A 147 0.14 33.29 7.01
C ASP A 147 -1.10 33.83 6.27
N PRO A 148 -1.82 34.84 6.82
CA PRO A 148 -3.01 35.44 6.21
C PRO A 148 -2.84 35.91 4.76
N LYS A 149 -1.62 36.24 4.32
CA LYS A 149 -1.33 36.61 2.92
C LYS A 149 -1.69 35.51 1.91
N TRP A 150 -1.76 34.25 2.36
CA TRP A 150 -2.10 33.10 1.53
C TRP A 150 -3.60 32.79 1.49
N LYS A 151 -4.43 33.49 2.26
CA LYS A 151 -5.89 33.29 2.28
C LYS A 151 -6.48 33.42 0.87
N GLY A 152 -7.23 32.41 0.44
CA GLY A 152 -7.81 32.33 -0.90
C GLY A 152 -6.81 32.02 -2.04
N ARG A 153 -5.53 31.82 -1.73
CA ARG A 153 -4.47 31.51 -2.72
C ARG A 153 -4.00 30.05 -2.66
N LEU A 154 -4.46 29.28 -1.68
CA LEU A 154 -4.04 27.90 -1.48
C LEU A 154 -5.03 26.93 -2.11
N VAL A 155 -4.47 25.90 -2.76
CA VAL A 155 -5.23 24.75 -3.24
C VAL A 155 -4.66 23.50 -2.58
N ILE A 156 -5.46 22.86 -1.75
CA ILE A 156 -5.12 21.60 -1.07
C ILE A 156 -6.17 20.54 -1.34
N ARG A 157 -5.82 19.29 -1.13
CA ARG A 157 -6.80 18.20 -1.19
C ARG A 157 -7.74 18.25 0.01
N LYS A 158 -8.99 17.83 -0.19
CA LYS A 158 -9.97 17.75 0.90
C LYS A 158 -9.45 16.89 2.07
N SER A 159 -9.91 17.18 3.28
CA SER A 159 -9.48 16.53 4.53
C SER A 159 -9.65 14.99 4.54
N SER A 160 -10.64 14.47 3.82
CA SER A 160 -10.85 13.02 3.69
C SER A 160 -9.79 12.31 2.83
N ASN A 161 -8.97 13.05 2.06
CA ASN A 161 -7.94 12.45 1.21
C ASN A 161 -6.76 11.97 2.04
N ILE A 162 -6.28 10.74 1.77
CA ILE A 162 -5.19 10.13 2.54
C ILE A 162 -3.90 10.96 2.49
N TYR A 163 -3.60 11.61 1.39
CA TYR A 163 -2.39 12.43 1.27
C TYR A 163 -2.46 13.69 2.13
N ASN A 164 -3.64 14.29 2.30
CA ASN A 164 -3.81 15.39 3.22
C ASN A 164 -3.72 14.93 4.68
N LYS A 165 -4.35 13.80 5.00
CA LYS A 165 -4.24 13.19 6.34
C LYS A 165 -2.78 12.90 6.72
N SER A 166 -1.99 12.34 5.81
CA SER A 166 -0.57 12.07 6.06
C SER A 166 0.25 13.34 6.23
N LEU A 167 -0.06 14.42 5.48
CA LEU A 167 0.59 15.71 5.65
C LEU A 167 0.30 16.27 7.04
N VAL A 168 -0.98 16.31 7.43
CA VAL A 168 -1.39 16.79 8.75
C VAL A 168 -0.75 15.95 9.86
N ALA A 169 -0.74 14.62 9.74
CA ALA A 169 -0.07 13.75 10.71
C ALA A 169 1.43 14.07 10.83
N SER A 170 2.12 14.32 9.72
CA SER A 170 3.52 14.72 9.72
C SER A 170 3.75 16.07 10.40
N LEU A 171 2.87 17.05 10.16
CA LEU A 171 2.94 18.35 10.83
C LEU A 171 2.72 18.23 12.34
N ILE A 172 1.77 17.39 12.77
CA ILE A 172 1.50 17.13 14.19
C ILE A 172 2.71 16.46 14.86
N GLU A 173 3.31 15.47 14.21
CA GLU A 173 4.48 14.76 14.72
C GLU A 173 5.68 15.69 14.92
N ASN A 174 5.93 16.56 13.96
CA ASN A 174 7.08 17.46 13.98
C ASN A 174 6.88 18.71 14.88
N ASN A 175 5.64 19.18 15.02
CA ASN A 175 5.35 20.45 15.70
C ASN A 175 4.50 20.29 16.97
N GLY A 176 4.17 19.05 17.33
CA GLY A 176 3.34 18.73 18.48
C GLY A 176 1.86 19.08 18.27
N LYS A 177 1.02 18.73 19.26
CA LYS A 177 -0.44 18.89 19.20
C LYS A 177 -0.94 20.35 19.11
N LYS A 178 -0.06 21.32 19.31
CA LYS A 178 -0.41 22.75 19.25
C LYS A 178 -0.90 23.19 17.87
N LEU A 179 -0.44 22.49 16.81
CA LEU A 179 -0.88 22.75 15.43
C LEU A 179 -2.31 22.24 15.15
N GLN A 180 -2.76 21.22 15.89
CA GLN A 180 -4.11 20.66 15.76
C GLN A 180 -5.21 21.67 16.07
N LEU A 181 -4.94 22.63 16.96
CA LEU A 181 -5.88 23.65 17.37
C LEU A 181 -5.99 24.85 16.39
N LEU A 182 -5.00 25.05 15.53
CA LEU A 182 -5.00 26.14 14.55
C LEU A 182 -5.82 25.80 13.29
N GLY A 183 -5.95 24.53 12.95
CA GLY A 183 -6.75 24.06 11.82
C GLY A 183 -8.25 23.85 12.11
N GLN A 184 -8.70 24.08 13.34
CA GLN A 184 -10.12 23.91 13.76
C GLN A 184 -10.87 25.25 13.92
N ARG A 185 -10.21 26.37 13.61
CA ARG A 185 -10.84 27.68 13.66
C ARG A 185 -11.18 28.16 12.24
N GLU A 186 -12.19 27.54 11.66
CA GLU A 186 -13.00 28.10 10.56
C GLU A 186 -14.47 27.81 10.80
#